data_9e1f1ef1bb5ce8de4f9c992b3aabbb95
#
_entry.id   9e1f1ef1bb5ce8de4f9c992b3aabbb95
#
_cell.length_a   1.000
_cell.length_b   1.000
_cell.length_c   1.000
_cell.angle_alpha   90.00
_cell.angle_beta   90.00
_cell.angle_gamma   90.00
#
_symmetry.space_group_name_H-M   'P 1'
#
loop_
_entity.id
_entity.type
_entity.pdbx_description
1 polymer ?
#
loop_
_entity_poly.entity_id
_entity_poly.type
_entity_poly.pdbx_seq_one_letter_code
_entity_poly.pdbx_strand_id
1 'polypeptide(L)'
;MHRVFKKKWLRFAYVVLALALLSSFAKVSAASDINYGQNYVSYIYNFKGNPVSVPAAYEAVDGLSGYDYGNIPFKDISDITYDGKNNLYVADTGNNRIVVLNRDLKLVSIIDSYYFKGEKVGFKEPSCTSIMNGKVYIADSQNARIVMLSQDSNETIKVFEQPQIAALGDYTYIPTKIAVDYAERIYVIIKNINKGLIQLNKNGEFENFLGAPKVKPNLSQVIFRKFFPKSMRYKLENNVPTEYNAVTMDQNGFLYTTSQSTEIAPITRLNGQGSNVIKFTYQSPSGDKFYVDDNNNKMNCSFSDVISRNDGGYFALDSANGRIFSYDKSGILLYIFGSSGTNLGSFYSASSMEYFDSKIIVADRSTGQLTTFALTEFGAAVNKASLLNSKGENSAKEAWEDVLKLCSNYETAEIQLSKIDINNGDYRSAMNRLEAIGEKNNYAT
;
A
#
# COMPACT_ATOMS: atom_id res chain seq x y z
N MET A 1 15.74 -72.92 26.39
CA MET A 1 15.91 -71.52 26.88
C MET A 1 16.20 -70.44 25.78
N HIS A 2 16.84 -70.78 24.66
CA HIS A 2 17.28 -69.82 23.65
C HIS A 2 16.15 -69.14 22.81
N ARG A 3 15.00 -69.82 22.64
CA ARG A 3 13.88 -69.27 21.82
C ARG A 3 13.03 -68.19 22.53
N VAL A 4 13.00 -68.18 23.86
CA VAL A 4 12.20 -67.21 24.64
C VAL A 4 12.96 -65.88 24.77
N PHE A 5 14.29 -65.91 24.83
CA PHE A 5 15.12 -64.69 24.87
C PHE A 5 15.08 -63.91 23.56
N LYS A 6 15.10 -64.58 22.39
CA LYS A 6 14.98 -63.90 21.07
C LYS A 6 13.64 -63.15 20.88
N LYS A 7 12.53 -63.79 21.37
CA LYS A 7 11.21 -63.09 21.26
C LYS A 7 11.07 -61.85 22.16
N LYS A 8 11.71 -61.89 23.35
CA LYS A 8 11.70 -60.66 24.23
C LYS A 8 12.60 -59.57 23.69
N TRP A 9 13.72 -59.89 23.08
CA TRP A 9 14.62 -58.93 22.46
C TRP A 9 14.00 -58.29 21.21
N LEU A 10 13.30 -59.05 20.39
CA LEU A 10 12.57 -58.54 19.23
C LEU A 10 11.45 -57.56 19.65
N ARG A 11 10.70 -57.88 20.71
CA ARG A 11 9.67 -57.00 21.23
C ARG A 11 10.26 -55.71 21.81
N PHE A 12 11.39 -55.78 22.49
CA PHE A 12 12.09 -54.62 23.00
C PHE A 12 12.62 -53.72 21.86
N ALA A 13 13.17 -54.30 20.80
CA ALA A 13 13.63 -53.60 19.62
C ALA A 13 12.46 -52.88 18.87
N TYR A 14 11.29 -53.55 18.78
CA TYR A 14 10.10 -52.91 18.20
C TYR A 14 9.56 -51.75 19.04
N VAL A 15 9.61 -51.85 20.37
CA VAL A 15 9.19 -50.75 21.26
C VAL A 15 10.15 -49.55 21.18
N VAL A 16 11.46 -49.83 21.11
CA VAL A 16 12.49 -48.79 20.96
C VAL A 16 12.38 -48.11 19.56
N LEU A 17 12.11 -48.90 18.49
CA LEU A 17 11.90 -48.37 17.15
C LEU A 17 10.60 -47.58 17.07
N ALA A 18 9.54 -48.01 17.72
CA ALA A 18 8.27 -47.26 17.81
C ALA A 18 8.40 -45.94 18.60
N LEU A 19 9.18 -45.95 19.70
CA LEU A 19 9.49 -44.74 20.47
C LEU A 19 10.43 -43.80 19.70
N ALA A 20 11.37 -44.32 18.91
CA ALA A 20 12.22 -43.51 18.03
C ALA A 20 11.44 -42.90 16.86
N LEU A 21 10.46 -43.64 16.32
CA LEU A 21 9.53 -43.09 15.31
C LEU A 21 8.57 -42.05 15.90
N LEU A 22 8.09 -42.23 17.13
CA LEU A 22 7.27 -41.25 17.84
C LEU A 22 8.07 -40.01 18.24
N SER A 23 9.37 -40.10 18.51
CA SER A 23 10.23 -38.96 18.81
C SER A 23 10.66 -38.19 17.55
N SER A 24 10.64 -38.84 16.38
CA SER A 24 10.89 -38.15 15.10
C SER A 24 9.66 -37.32 14.60
N PHE A 25 8.46 -37.63 15.11
CA PHE A 25 7.26 -36.80 14.87
C PHE A 25 7.12 -35.61 15.83
N ALA A 26 7.94 -35.55 16.89
CA ALA A 26 7.92 -34.45 17.86
C ALA A 26 8.82 -33.27 17.50
N LYS A 27 9.34 -33.18 16.28
CA LYS A 27 9.94 -32.00 15.67
C LYS A 27 9.23 -31.60 14.37
N VAL A 28 7.90 -31.73 14.34
CA VAL A 28 7.12 -30.80 13.58
C VAL A 28 7.18 -29.53 14.40
N SER A 29 8.05 -28.58 13.99
CA SER A 29 7.96 -27.19 14.32
C SER A 29 6.49 -26.84 14.47
N ALA A 30 6.12 -26.18 15.56
CA ALA A 30 4.84 -25.55 15.66
C ALA A 30 4.65 -24.73 14.38
N ALA A 31 3.94 -25.30 13.42
CA ALA A 31 3.28 -24.51 12.41
C ALA A 31 2.46 -23.53 13.27
N SER A 32 2.79 -22.24 13.22
CA SER A 32 1.98 -21.19 13.79
C SER A 32 0.54 -21.59 13.54
N ASP A 33 -0.27 -21.63 14.59
CA ASP A 33 -1.67 -21.90 14.47
C ASP A 33 -2.19 -21.04 13.31
N ILE A 34 -2.47 -21.71 12.18
CA ILE A 34 -3.15 -21.05 11.07
C ILE A 34 -4.49 -20.71 11.68
N ASN A 35 -4.70 -19.43 11.93
CA ASN A 35 -5.95 -18.94 12.46
C ASN A 35 -7.03 -19.27 11.42
N TYR A 36 -7.72 -20.39 11.61
CA TYR A 36 -8.76 -20.90 10.69
C TYR A 36 -9.93 -19.92 10.48
N GLY A 37 -9.90 -18.75 11.14
CA GLY A 37 -10.84 -17.66 10.94
C GLY A 37 -10.47 -16.67 9.84
N GLN A 38 -9.23 -16.72 9.31
CA GLN A 38 -8.80 -15.78 8.26
C GLN A 38 -8.92 -16.39 6.87
N ASN A 39 -9.58 -15.66 5.97
CA ASN A 39 -9.79 -16.07 4.59
C ASN A 39 -8.65 -15.67 3.64
N TYR A 40 -7.51 -15.22 4.16
CA TYR A 40 -6.35 -14.80 3.39
C TYR A 40 -5.05 -15.18 4.09
N VAL A 41 -3.97 -15.34 3.32
CA VAL A 41 -2.64 -15.66 3.82
C VAL A 41 -1.86 -14.39 4.07
N SER A 42 -1.26 -14.26 5.27
CA SER A 42 -0.26 -13.24 5.57
C SER A 42 1.14 -13.80 5.37
N TYR A 43 2.00 -13.06 4.69
CA TYR A 43 3.34 -13.54 4.35
C TYR A 43 4.34 -12.38 4.20
N ILE A 44 5.61 -12.76 4.10
CA ILE A 44 6.73 -11.90 3.74
C ILE A 44 7.66 -12.67 2.82
N TYR A 45 8.57 -12.00 2.14
CA TYR A 45 9.65 -12.65 1.41
C TYR A 45 10.87 -12.85 2.29
N ASN A 46 11.43 -14.06 2.26
CA ASN A 46 12.74 -14.32 2.83
C ASN A 46 13.85 -13.73 1.93
N PHE A 47 15.11 -13.80 2.40
CA PHE A 47 16.24 -13.25 1.65
C PHE A 47 16.48 -13.95 0.29
N LYS A 48 15.96 -15.18 0.11
CA LYS A 48 16.01 -15.91 -1.19
C LYS A 48 14.87 -15.47 -2.13
N GLY A 49 13.97 -14.60 -1.69
CA GLY A 49 12.81 -14.18 -2.45
C GLY A 49 11.63 -15.16 -2.43
N ASN A 50 11.64 -16.15 -1.53
CA ASN A 50 10.53 -17.08 -1.37
C ASN A 50 9.51 -16.49 -0.39
N PRO A 51 8.20 -16.63 -0.65
CA PRO A 51 7.16 -16.24 0.32
C PRO A 51 7.21 -17.16 1.54
N VAL A 52 7.18 -16.57 2.72
CA VAL A 52 7.16 -17.26 4.02
C VAL A 52 5.95 -16.77 4.79
N SER A 53 5.11 -17.70 5.25
CA SER A 53 3.93 -17.36 6.05
C SER A 53 4.35 -16.77 7.40
N VAL A 54 3.66 -15.70 7.78
CA VAL A 54 3.83 -15.00 9.07
C VAL A 54 2.46 -14.80 9.71
N PRO A 55 2.36 -14.57 11.03
CA PRO A 55 1.11 -14.20 11.66
C PRO A 55 0.53 -12.96 10.97
N ALA A 56 -0.79 -12.89 10.87
CA ALA A 56 -1.43 -11.73 10.26
C ALA A 56 -1.13 -10.48 11.09
N ALA A 57 -0.66 -9.43 10.42
CA ALA A 57 -0.44 -8.13 11.06
C ALA A 57 -1.75 -7.34 11.22
N TYR A 58 -2.73 -7.62 10.39
CA TYR A 58 -4.09 -7.07 10.44
C TYR A 58 -5.11 -8.17 10.21
N GLU A 59 -6.23 -8.10 10.91
CA GLU A 59 -7.37 -9.01 10.79
C GLU A 59 -8.59 -8.26 10.29
N ALA A 60 -9.28 -8.81 9.28
CA ALA A 60 -10.54 -8.27 8.80
C ALA A 60 -11.64 -8.56 9.86
N VAL A 61 -12.25 -7.50 10.38
CA VAL A 61 -13.18 -7.59 11.51
C VAL A 61 -14.61 -7.21 11.13
N ASP A 62 -14.79 -6.42 10.07
CA ASP A 62 -16.12 -5.94 9.66
C ASP A 62 -16.16 -5.61 8.16
N GLY A 63 -17.35 -5.73 7.57
CA GLY A 63 -17.64 -5.37 6.18
C GLY A 63 -18.97 -4.61 6.12
N LEU A 64 -18.92 -3.37 5.62
CA LEU A 64 -20.07 -2.47 5.52
C LEU A 64 -20.41 -2.20 4.06
N SER A 65 -21.69 -2.15 3.75
CA SER A 65 -22.21 -1.80 2.44
C SER A 65 -23.00 -0.49 2.48
N GLY A 66 -23.24 0.12 1.33
CA GLY A 66 -24.04 1.33 1.25
C GLY A 66 -25.50 1.17 1.67
N TYR A 67 -26.00 -0.06 1.81
CA TYR A 67 -27.35 -0.30 2.36
C TYR A 67 -27.51 0.17 3.80
N ASP A 68 -26.41 0.23 4.55
CA ASP A 68 -26.38 0.74 5.92
C ASP A 68 -26.58 2.27 5.98
N TYR A 69 -26.57 2.96 4.80
CA TYR A 69 -26.57 4.41 4.70
C TYR A 69 -27.63 4.92 3.72
N GLY A 70 -28.91 4.78 4.10
CA GLY A 70 -30.02 5.38 3.35
C GLY A 70 -30.56 4.54 2.20
N ASN A 71 -30.47 3.22 2.31
CA ASN A 71 -31.02 2.22 1.38
C ASN A 71 -30.49 2.29 -0.08
N ILE A 72 -29.39 3.00 -0.31
CA ILE A 72 -28.75 3.07 -1.63
C ILE A 72 -27.36 2.45 -1.48
N PRO A 73 -27.10 1.26 -2.08
CA PRO A 73 -25.80 0.62 -2.02
C PRO A 73 -24.72 1.53 -2.60
N PHE A 74 -23.51 1.43 -2.07
CA PHE A 74 -22.36 2.08 -2.69
C PHE A 74 -22.17 1.53 -4.11
N LYS A 75 -21.76 2.41 -5.00
CA LYS A 75 -21.50 2.08 -6.39
C LYS A 75 -20.22 2.75 -6.87
N ASP A 76 -19.29 1.94 -7.38
CA ASP A 76 -18.05 2.46 -7.96
C ASP A 76 -17.26 3.34 -6.98
N ILE A 77 -17.09 2.91 -5.71
CA ILE A 77 -16.29 3.66 -4.74
C ILE A 77 -14.88 3.84 -5.32
N SER A 78 -14.45 5.08 -5.52
CA SER A 78 -13.13 5.37 -6.10
C SER A 78 -12.11 5.88 -5.08
N ASP A 79 -12.59 6.38 -3.92
CA ASP A 79 -11.73 6.94 -2.91
C ASP A 79 -12.38 6.94 -1.53
N ILE A 80 -11.55 6.82 -0.50
CA ILE A 80 -11.91 7.06 0.90
C ILE A 80 -10.83 7.92 1.54
N THR A 81 -11.21 8.90 2.35
CA THR A 81 -10.28 9.83 2.98
C THR A 81 -10.71 10.13 4.41
N TYR A 82 -9.79 9.97 5.36
CA TYR A 82 -10.00 10.35 6.76
C TYR A 82 -9.58 11.80 7.01
N ASP A 83 -10.38 12.55 7.74
CA ASP A 83 -10.09 13.96 8.05
C ASP A 83 -9.06 14.16 9.18
N GLY A 84 -8.50 13.06 9.71
CA GLY A 84 -7.56 13.09 10.83
C GLY A 84 -8.21 13.41 12.17
N LYS A 85 -9.55 13.53 12.24
CA LYS A 85 -10.30 13.88 13.46
C LYS A 85 -11.41 12.88 13.76
N ASN A 86 -12.48 12.92 13.00
CA ASN A 86 -13.70 12.17 13.32
C ASN A 86 -14.40 11.55 12.10
N ASN A 87 -14.11 11.98 10.87
CA ASN A 87 -14.95 11.64 9.73
C ASN A 87 -14.15 10.96 8.62
N LEU A 88 -14.77 9.94 8.04
CA LEU A 88 -14.35 9.27 6.82
C LEU A 88 -15.25 9.76 5.68
N TYR A 89 -14.65 10.27 4.62
CA TYR A 89 -15.31 10.69 3.40
C TYR A 89 -15.19 9.58 2.37
N VAL A 90 -16.31 9.13 1.83
CA VAL A 90 -16.40 8.07 0.82
C VAL A 90 -16.84 8.68 -0.50
N ALA A 91 -16.01 8.65 -1.53
CA ALA A 91 -16.37 9.05 -2.88
C ALA A 91 -17.18 7.91 -3.53
N ASP A 92 -18.49 7.98 -3.39
CA ASP A 92 -19.49 7.07 -3.96
C ASP A 92 -19.78 7.51 -5.40
N THR A 93 -18.77 7.31 -6.25
CA THR A 93 -18.62 7.88 -7.59
C THR A 93 -19.78 7.53 -8.50
N GLY A 94 -20.19 6.26 -8.53
CA GLY A 94 -21.27 5.79 -9.38
C GLY A 94 -22.65 6.30 -8.96
N ASN A 95 -22.79 6.82 -7.74
CA ASN A 95 -23.99 7.50 -7.23
C ASN A 95 -23.88 9.03 -7.23
N ASN A 96 -22.78 9.60 -7.76
CA ASN A 96 -22.53 11.03 -7.86
C ASN A 96 -22.61 11.77 -6.51
N ARG A 97 -22.08 11.18 -5.44
CA ARG A 97 -22.15 11.73 -4.09
C ARG A 97 -20.87 11.46 -3.27
N ILE A 98 -20.69 12.25 -2.21
CA ILE A 98 -19.75 11.96 -1.14
C ILE A 98 -20.55 11.57 0.10
N VAL A 99 -20.26 10.42 0.70
CA VAL A 99 -20.87 9.97 1.95
C VAL A 99 -19.89 10.22 3.09
N VAL A 100 -20.35 10.90 4.14
CA VAL A 100 -19.54 11.22 5.31
C VAL A 100 -19.96 10.33 6.46
N LEU A 101 -19.02 9.56 7.00
CA LEU A 101 -19.22 8.64 8.12
C LEU A 101 -18.42 9.11 9.33
N ASN A 102 -18.93 8.87 10.55
CA ASN A 102 -18.17 9.13 11.77
C ASN A 102 -17.20 7.99 12.13
N ARG A 103 -16.53 8.07 13.29
CA ARG A 103 -15.60 7.04 13.79
C ARG A 103 -16.22 5.66 13.98
N ASP A 104 -17.53 5.59 14.27
CA ASP A 104 -18.28 4.34 14.39
C ASP A 104 -18.81 3.87 13.04
N LEU A 105 -18.35 4.48 11.93
CA LEU A 105 -18.82 4.26 10.57
C LEU A 105 -20.33 4.47 10.40
N LYS A 106 -20.94 5.39 11.17
CA LYS A 106 -22.35 5.79 11.05
C LYS A 106 -22.44 7.02 10.18
N LEU A 107 -23.54 7.12 9.44
CA LEU A 107 -23.82 8.23 8.54
C LEU A 107 -23.88 9.57 9.30
N VAL A 108 -23.07 10.54 8.86
CA VAL A 108 -23.11 11.94 9.28
C VAL A 108 -23.87 12.80 8.28
N SER A 109 -23.47 12.73 7.01
CA SER A 109 -24.11 13.49 5.95
C SER A 109 -23.85 12.86 4.58
N ILE A 110 -24.67 13.28 3.60
CA ILE A 110 -24.47 12.99 2.19
C ILE A 110 -24.33 14.32 1.47
N ILE A 111 -23.28 14.50 0.68
CA ILE A 111 -23.02 15.67 -0.12
C ILE A 111 -23.15 15.26 -1.58
N ASP A 112 -24.22 15.71 -2.25
CA ASP A 112 -24.55 15.36 -3.62
C ASP A 112 -24.49 16.56 -4.58
N SER A 113 -24.32 17.77 -4.04
CA SER A 113 -24.42 19.01 -4.78
C SER A 113 -23.66 20.14 -4.08
N TYR A 114 -23.41 21.22 -4.83
CA TYR A 114 -22.74 22.42 -4.38
C TYR A 114 -23.25 23.63 -5.19
N TYR A 115 -22.88 24.86 -4.78
CA TYR A 115 -23.21 26.06 -5.51
C TYR A 115 -22.08 26.48 -6.46
N PHE A 116 -22.40 26.72 -7.71
CA PHE A 116 -21.48 27.22 -8.72
C PHE A 116 -22.14 28.28 -9.58
N LYS A 117 -21.52 29.46 -9.65
CA LYS A 117 -22.06 30.65 -10.38
C LYS A 117 -23.50 31.02 -9.98
N GLY A 118 -23.84 30.80 -8.72
CA GLY A 118 -25.18 31.11 -8.16
C GLY A 118 -26.22 30.00 -8.31
N GLU A 119 -25.90 28.90 -8.99
CA GLU A 119 -26.79 27.77 -9.19
C GLU A 119 -26.38 26.58 -8.38
N LYS A 120 -27.36 25.77 -7.93
CA LYS A 120 -27.09 24.47 -7.29
C LYS A 120 -26.80 23.43 -8.38
N VAL A 121 -25.60 22.84 -8.32
CA VAL A 121 -25.11 21.88 -9.30
C VAL A 121 -24.80 20.55 -8.62
N GLY A 122 -25.23 19.43 -9.22
CA GLY A 122 -24.89 18.09 -8.76
C GLY A 122 -23.45 17.71 -9.15
N PHE A 123 -22.84 16.86 -8.35
CA PHE A 123 -21.59 16.21 -8.73
C PHE A 123 -21.80 15.28 -9.93
N LYS A 124 -20.72 15.06 -10.68
CA LYS A 124 -20.68 14.07 -11.76
C LYS A 124 -19.41 13.24 -11.67
N GLU A 125 -19.58 12.00 -11.23
CA GLU A 125 -18.47 11.08 -10.95
C GLU A 125 -17.38 11.71 -10.05
N PRO A 126 -17.72 12.16 -8.81
CA PRO A 126 -16.72 12.66 -7.86
C PRO A 126 -15.79 11.48 -7.51
N SER A 127 -14.48 11.64 -7.75
CA SER A 127 -13.55 10.52 -7.74
C SER A 127 -12.56 10.51 -6.59
N CYS A 128 -12.38 11.63 -5.90
CA CYS A 128 -11.41 11.75 -4.82
C CYS A 128 -11.77 12.90 -3.90
N THR A 129 -11.43 12.76 -2.62
CA THR A 129 -11.49 13.85 -1.64
C THR A 129 -10.11 14.11 -1.04
N SER A 130 -9.88 15.33 -0.57
CA SER A 130 -8.71 15.69 0.24
C SER A 130 -9.11 16.74 1.25
N ILE A 131 -8.70 16.56 2.52
CA ILE A 131 -9.12 17.46 3.60
C ILE A 131 -7.89 18.22 4.11
N MET A 132 -7.99 19.56 4.14
CA MET A 132 -6.92 20.41 4.62
C MET A 132 -7.49 21.71 5.21
N ASN A 133 -6.99 22.11 6.38
CA ASN A 133 -7.33 23.39 7.03
C ASN A 133 -8.86 23.65 7.16
N GLY A 134 -9.65 22.61 7.51
CA GLY A 134 -11.11 22.73 7.65
C GLY A 134 -11.86 22.87 6.33
N LYS A 135 -11.24 22.49 5.23
CA LYS A 135 -11.79 22.50 3.88
C LYS A 135 -11.77 21.11 3.28
N VAL A 136 -12.82 20.77 2.55
CA VAL A 136 -12.94 19.51 1.78
C VAL A 136 -12.78 19.87 0.31
N TYR A 137 -11.77 19.31 -0.32
CA TYR A 137 -11.52 19.40 -1.76
C TYR A 137 -12.04 18.13 -2.43
N ILE A 138 -12.84 18.27 -3.46
CA ILE A 138 -13.49 17.16 -4.17
C ILE A 138 -13.14 17.24 -5.65
N ALA A 139 -12.57 16.18 -6.20
CA ALA A 139 -12.36 16.05 -7.64
C ALA A 139 -13.70 15.69 -8.32
N ASP A 140 -14.40 16.66 -8.88
CA ASP A 140 -15.66 16.50 -9.63
C ASP A 140 -15.32 16.19 -11.09
N SER A 141 -14.89 14.96 -11.33
CA SER A 141 -14.10 14.53 -12.50
C SER A 141 -14.79 14.80 -13.83
N GLN A 142 -16.06 14.41 -13.98
CA GLN A 142 -16.80 14.57 -15.23
C GLN A 142 -17.41 15.97 -15.42
N ASN A 143 -17.38 16.79 -14.37
CA ASN A 143 -17.65 18.22 -14.48
C ASN A 143 -16.38 19.04 -14.72
N ALA A 144 -15.22 18.39 -14.87
CA ALA A 144 -13.92 18.99 -15.19
C ALA A 144 -13.50 20.09 -14.21
N ARG A 145 -13.63 19.86 -12.89
CA ARG A 145 -13.33 20.85 -11.86
C ARG A 145 -12.97 20.21 -10.51
N ILE A 146 -12.41 21.04 -9.63
CA ILE A 146 -12.20 20.68 -8.22
C ILE A 146 -13.09 21.64 -7.40
N VAL A 147 -13.88 21.08 -6.49
CA VAL A 147 -14.80 21.82 -5.63
C VAL A 147 -14.22 21.89 -4.22
N MET A 148 -14.15 23.07 -3.64
CA MET A 148 -13.72 23.30 -2.27
C MET A 148 -14.92 23.73 -1.41
N LEU A 149 -15.24 22.91 -0.42
CA LEU A 149 -16.33 23.13 0.53
C LEU A 149 -15.78 23.43 1.93
N SER A 150 -16.56 24.09 2.77
CA SER A 150 -16.34 24.14 4.21
C SER A 150 -16.56 22.76 4.81
N GLN A 151 -15.64 22.28 5.64
CA GLN A 151 -15.78 20.99 6.32
C GLN A 151 -16.95 20.97 7.31
N ASP A 152 -17.24 22.11 7.94
CA ASP A 152 -18.25 22.21 9.01
C ASP A 152 -19.66 22.37 8.45
N SER A 153 -19.83 23.16 7.36
CA SER A 153 -21.15 23.54 6.83
C SER A 153 -21.49 22.93 5.48
N ASN A 154 -20.53 22.30 4.81
CA ASN A 154 -20.61 21.85 3.41
C ASN A 154 -20.92 22.97 2.41
N GLU A 155 -20.81 24.26 2.82
CA GLU A 155 -20.97 25.37 1.92
C GLU A 155 -19.81 25.46 0.93
N THR A 156 -20.14 25.87 -0.30
CA THR A 156 -19.14 26.07 -1.34
C THR A 156 -18.28 27.29 -1.05
N ILE A 157 -16.97 27.06 -0.89
CA ILE A 157 -16.00 28.15 -0.73
C ILE A 157 -15.48 28.59 -2.09
N LYS A 158 -15.10 27.61 -2.94
CA LYS A 158 -14.51 27.89 -4.26
C LYS A 158 -14.68 26.71 -5.20
N VAL A 159 -14.77 27.01 -6.48
CA VAL A 159 -14.70 26.01 -7.56
C VAL A 159 -13.52 26.36 -8.44
N PHE A 160 -12.64 25.39 -8.65
CA PHE A 160 -11.47 25.49 -9.51
C PHE A 160 -11.80 24.86 -10.85
N GLU A 161 -11.94 25.67 -11.88
CA GLU A 161 -12.15 25.21 -13.26
C GLU A 161 -10.82 24.72 -13.88
N GLN A 162 -10.86 24.24 -15.12
CA GLN A 162 -9.67 23.75 -15.82
C GLN A 162 -8.54 24.80 -15.84
N PRO A 163 -7.35 24.48 -15.28
CA PRO A 163 -6.24 25.41 -15.30
C PRO A 163 -5.64 25.55 -16.72
N GLN A 164 -5.11 26.74 -17.02
CA GLN A 164 -4.38 26.98 -18.26
C GLN A 164 -2.95 26.43 -18.13
N ILE A 165 -2.61 25.41 -18.93
CA ILE A 165 -1.30 24.76 -18.91
C ILE A 165 -0.75 24.76 -20.35
N ALA A 166 0.03 25.79 -20.68
CA ALA A 166 0.57 25.95 -22.03
C ALA A 166 1.37 24.73 -22.55
N ALA A 167 2.03 24.00 -21.66
CA ALA A 167 2.81 22.79 -21.99
C ALA A 167 1.94 21.58 -22.38
N LEU A 168 0.62 21.62 -22.19
CA LEU A 168 -0.33 20.56 -22.58
C LEU A 168 -1.12 20.92 -23.84
N GLY A 169 -1.14 22.18 -24.25
CA GLY A 169 -2.01 22.63 -25.35
C GLY A 169 -3.48 22.40 -25.02
N ASP A 170 -4.25 21.95 -25.99
CA ASP A 170 -5.63 21.52 -25.77
C ASP A 170 -5.65 20.14 -25.13
N TYR A 171 -6.20 20.04 -23.94
CA TYR A 171 -6.30 18.78 -23.18
C TYR A 171 -7.65 18.66 -22.49
N THR A 172 -8.06 17.43 -22.23
CA THR A 172 -9.28 17.14 -21.46
C THR A 172 -8.95 17.14 -19.98
N TYR A 173 -9.61 17.99 -19.20
CA TYR A 173 -9.41 18.08 -17.76
C TYR A 173 -10.33 17.12 -17.01
N ILE A 174 -9.82 15.96 -16.62
CA ILE A 174 -10.51 14.97 -15.79
C ILE A 174 -9.64 14.74 -14.55
N PRO A 175 -9.80 15.54 -13.48
CA PRO A 175 -9.06 15.31 -12.24
C PRO A 175 -9.54 14.01 -11.58
N THR A 176 -8.63 13.08 -11.31
CA THR A 176 -8.97 11.75 -10.76
C THR A 176 -8.53 11.57 -9.32
N LYS A 177 -7.39 12.12 -8.95
CA LYS A 177 -6.88 12.11 -7.58
C LYS A 177 -6.30 13.47 -7.24
N ILE A 178 -6.47 13.86 -5.99
CA ILE A 178 -5.98 15.15 -5.46
C ILE A 178 -5.35 14.94 -4.08
N ALA A 179 -4.31 15.69 -3.81
CA ALA A 179 -3.77 15.91 -2.47
C ALA A 179 -3.55 17.40 -2.25
N VAL A 180 -3.74 17.88 -1.03
CA VAL A 180 -3.60 19.30 -0.71
C VAL A 180 -2.63 19.45 0.47
N ASP A 181 -1.69 20.39 0.38
CA ASP A 181 -0.75 20.66 1.45
C ASP A 181 -1.19 21.79 2.40
N TYR A 182 -0.41 22.00 3.47
CA TYR A 182 -0.68 23.05 4.46
C TYR A 182 -0.67 24.50 3.89
N ALA A 183 -0.03 24.70 2.73
CA ALA A 183 -0.04 25.96 2.01
C ALA A 183 -1.23 26.06 1.03
N GLU A 184 -2.11 25.06 1.04
CA GLU A 184 -3.27 24.94 0.15
C GLU A 184 -2.89 24.83 -1.33
N ARG A 185 -1.68 24.32 -1.65
CA ARG A 185 -1.32 23.91 -3.00
C ARG A 185 -2.00 22.60 -3.29
N ILE A 186 -2.53 22.47 -4.50
CA ILE A 186 -3.30 21.29 -4.93
C ILE A 186 -2.44 20.49 -5.89
N TYR A 187 -2.22 19.22 -5.57
CA TYR A 187 -1.52 18.26 -6.41
C TYR A 187 -2.56 17.38 -7.08
N VAL A 188 -2.60 17.36 -8.41
CA VAL A 188 -3.68 16.75 -9.18
C VAL A 188 -3.12 15.69 -10.13
N ILE A 189 -3.77 14.53 -10.16
CA ILE A 189 -3.62 13.56 -11.23
C ILE A 189 -4.77 13.79 -12.22
N ILE A 190 -4.43 14.06 -13.46
CA ILE A 190 -5.40 14.23 -14.55
C ILE A 190 -5.30 13.00 -15.45
N LYS A 191 -6.44 12.40 -15.75
CA LYS A 191 -6.54 11.22 -16.61
C LYS A 191 -5.90 11.45 -17.98
N ASN A 192 -5.10 10.50 -18.45
CA ASN A 192 -4.36 10.53 -19.71
C ASN A 192 -3.24 11.61 -19.78
N ILE A 193 -2.78 12.15 -18.65
CA ILE A 193 -1.66 13.09 -18.60
C ILE A 193 -0.45 12.46 -17.92
N ASN A 194 0.55 12.07 -18.69
CA ASN A 194 1.74 11.33 -18.24
C ASN A 194 2.92 12.25 -17.88
N LYS A 195 2.66 13.41 -17.31
CA LYS A 195 3.70 14.39 -16.95
C LYS A 195 3.95 14.48 -15.43
N GLY A 196 3.51 13.47 -14.69
CA GLY A 196 3.58 13.48 -13.23
C GLY A 196 2.39 14.19 -12.60
N LEU A 197 2.54 14.64 -11.34
CA LEU A 197 1.53 15.42 -10.65
C LEU A 197 1.51 16.84 -11.17
N ILE A 198 0.33 17.39 -11.36
CA ILE A 198 0.14 18.80 -11.68
C ILE A 198 -0.01 19.57 -10.38
N GLN A 199 0.89 20.48 -10.12
CA GLN A 199 0.85 21.35 -8.96
C GLN A 199 0.13 22.66 -9.33
N LEU A 200 -0.92 22.96 -8.57
CA LEU A 200 -1.65 24.23 -8.64
C LEU A 200 -1.44 25.00 -7.34
N ASN A 201 -1.39 26.31 -7.42
CA ASN A 201 -1.39 27.18 -6.25
C ASN A 201 -2.78 27.22 -5.59
N LYS A 202 -2.91 27.89 -4.43
CA LYS A 202 -4.18 28.05 -3.71
C LYS A 202 -5.28 28.74 -4.51
N ASN A 203 -4.92 29.41 -5.62
CA ASN A 203 -5.87 30.03 -6.52
C ASN A 203 -6.34 29.10 -7.63
N GLY A 204 -5.73 27.92 -7.78
CA GLY A 204 -6.00 26.95 -8.85
C GLY A 204 -5.20 27.20 -10.13
N GLU A 205 -4.20 28.07 -10.08
CA GLU A 205 -3.34 28.39 -11.21
C GLU A 205 -2.18 27.38 -11.27
N PHE A 206 -1.82 26.97 -12.48
CA PHE A 206 -0.72 26.01 -12.69
C PHE A 206 0.63 26.62 -12.26
N GLU A 207 1.37 25.86 -11.46
CA GLU A 207 2.73 26.22 -11.05
C GLU A 207 3.78 25.31 -11.70
N ASN A 208 3.62 23.98 -11.62
CA ASN A 208 4.66 23.04 -12.00
C ASN A 208 4.12 21.64 -12.28
N PHE A 209 4.94 20.81 -12.94
CA PHE A 209 4.82 19.36 -12.96
C PHE A 209 5.79 18.76 -11.97
N LEU A 210 5.31 17.87 -11.08
CA LEU A 210 6.11 17.26 -10.03
C LEU A 210 6.24 15.76 -10.26
N GLY A 211 7.48 15.24 -10.10
CA GLY A 211 7.72 13.79 -10.12
C GLY A 211 7.49 13.12 -11.46
N ALA A 212 7.59 13.88 -12.59
CA ALA A 212 7.46 13.28 -13.91
C ALA A 212 8.40 12.05 -14.05
N PRO A 213 7.87 10.87 -14.40
CA PRO A 213 8.68 9.68 -14.55
C PRO A 213 9.78 9.89 -15.58
N LYS A 214 11.05 9.69 -15.19
CA LYS A 214 12.19 9.81 -16.11
C LYS A 214 12.26 8.53 -16.94
N VAL A 215 11.79 8.57 -18.17
CA VAL A 215 12.02 7.50 -19.13
C VAL A 215 13.51 7.51 -19.51
N LYS A 216 14.23 6.47 -19.13
CA LYS A 216 15.59 6.25 -19.64
C LYS A 216 15.46 5.69 -21.07
N PRO A 217 15.82 6.44 -22.12
CA PRO A 217 15.79 5.89 -23.45
C PRO A 217 16.77 4.70 -23.51
N ASN A 218 16.34 3.57 -24.02
CA ASN A 218 17.22 2.44 -24.28
C ASN A 218 18.28 2.88 -25.30
N LEU A 219 19.55 2.59 -25.04
CA LEU A 219 20.66 2.93 -25.93
C LEU A 219 20.40 2.49 -27.39
N SER A 220 19.78 1.32 -27.58
CA SER A 220 19.38 0.84 -28.90
C SER A 220 18.36 1.76 -29.59
N GLN A 221 17.41 2.34 -28.84
CA GLN A 221 16.41 3.29 -29.37
C GLN A 221 17.06 4.63 -29.75
N VAL A 222 18.04 5.09 -28.96
CA VAL A 222 18.80 6.31 -29.27
C VAL A 222 19.58 6.12 -30.55
N ILE A 223 20.26 4.97 -30.72
CA ILE A 223 21.00 4.60 -31.92
C ILE A 223 20.05 4.49 -33.12
N PHE A 224 18.91 3.79 -32.93
CA PHE A 224 17.91 3.63 -33.98
C PHE A 224 17.36 4.97 -34.46
N ARG A 225 17.02 5.89 -33.55
CA ARG A 225 16.53 7.25 -33.88
C ARG A 225 17.57 8.06 -34.67
N LYS A 226 18.86 7.82 -34.44
CA LYS A 226 19.94 8.55 -35.11
C LYS A 226 20.19 8.08 -36.53
N PHE A 227 20.01 6.79 -36.80
CA PHE A 227 20.40 6.16 -38.07
C PHE A 227 19.23 5.80 -39.00
N PHE A 228 17.98 5.85 -38.55
CA PHE A 228 16.83 5.46 -39.37
C PHE A 228 15.95 6.65 -39.80
N PRO A 229 15.35 6.57 -41.04
CA PRO A 229 14.47 7.60 -41.58
C PRO A 229 13.25 7.89 -40.68
N LYS A 230 12.70 9.11 -40.76
CA LYS A 230 11.51 9.54 -39.99
C LYS A 230 10.33 8.58 -40.18
N SER A 231 10.15 8.00 -41.38
CA SER A 231 9.07 7.06 -41.68
C SER A 231 9.14 5.70 -40.93
N MET A 232 10.31 5.33 -40.42
CA MET A 232 10.47 4.12 -39.59
C MET A 232 10.46 4.39 -38.10
N ARG A 233 10.60 5.63 -37.69
CA ARG A 233 10.65 6.02 -36.27
C ARG A 233 9.30 5.88 -35.56
N TYR A 234 8.18 5.85 -36.29
CA TYR A 234 6.85 5.65 -35.74
C TYR A 234 6.61 4.21 -35.20
N LYS A 235 7.41 3.24 -35.68
CA LYS A 235 7.37 1.85 -35.17
C LYS A 235 8.13 1.65 -33.86
N LEU A 236 8.89 2.66 -33.41
CA LEU A 236 9.47 2.65 -32.09
C LEU A 236 8.33 2.94 -31.12
N GLU A 237 8.00 1.99 -30.28
CA GLU A 237 7.15 2.23 -29.14
C GLU A 237 7.68 3.48 -28.43
N ASN A 238 6.88 4.53 -28.41
CA ASN A 238 7.14 5.64 -27.52
C ASN A 238 6.98 5.04 -26.13
N ASN A 239 8.07 4.91 -25.36
CA ASN A 239 7.98 4.66 -23.93
C ASN A 239 7.30 5.89 -23.32
N VAL A 240 5.98 5.89 -23.35
CA VAL A 240 5.18 6.93 -22.70
C VAL A 240 5.32 6.67 -21.20
N PRO A 241 5.71 7.67 -20.39
CA PRO A 241 5.72 7.51 -18.96
C PRO A 241 4.36 7.01 -18.49
N THR A 242 4.34 6.06 -17.57
CA THR A 242 3.08 5.56 -16.99
C THR A 242 2.48 6.66 -16.12
N GLU A 243 1.16 6.79 -16.17
CA GLU A 243 0.43 7.71 -15.30
C GLU A 243 0.59 7.31 -13.83
N TYR A 244 0.59 8.31 -12.96
CA TYR A 244 0.27 8.08 -11.56
C TYR A 244 -1.22 7.80 -11.41
N ASN A 245 -1.58 6.91 -10.48
CA ASN A 245 -2.97 6.53 -10.23
C ASN A 245 -3.41 6.76 -8.79
N ALA A 246 -2.48 7.05 -7.88
CA ALA A 246 -2.78 7.52 -6.53
C ALA A 246 -1.81 8.62 -6.11
N VAL A 247 -2.27 9.48 -5.22
CA VAL A 247 -1.46 10.48 -4.53
C VAL A 247 -1.98 10.70 -3.12
N THR A 248 -1.08 10.63 -2.14
CA THR A 248 -1.34 11.05 -0.75
C THR A 248 -0.16 11.84 -0.22
N MET A 249 -0.38 12.61 0.84
CA MET A 249 0.66 13.41 1.48
C MET A 249 0.89 12.93 2.91
N ASP A 250 2.15 12.82 3.31
CA ASP A 250 2.49 12.56 4.71
C ASP A 250 2.55 13.87 5.53
N GLN A 251 2.65 13.71 6.86
CA GLN A 251 2.72 14.83 7.81
C GLN A 251 3.97 15.72 7.62
N ASN A 252 4.98 15.24 6.89
CA ASN A 252 6.22 15.96 6.61
C ASN A 252 6.21 16.64 5.24
N GLY A 253 5.10 16.58 4.51
CA GLY A 253 4.92 17.19 3.20
C GLY A 253 5.53 16.40 2.04
N PHE A 254 5.86 15.11 2.23
CA PHE A 254 6.22 14.22 1.13
C PHE A 254 4.96 13.67 0.46
N LEU A 255 5.00 13.62 -0.87
CA LEU A 255 3.93 13.05 -1.67
C LEU A 255 4.26 11.58 -2.02
N TYR A 256 3.40 10.68 -1.61
CA TYR A 256 3.46 9.30 -2.09
C TYR A 256 2.59 9.16 -3.33
N THR A 257 3.10 8.43 -4.32
CA THR A 257 2.35 8.14 -5.55
C THR A 257 2.53 6.69 -5.93
N THR A 258 1.55 6.15 -6.64
CA THR A 258 1.63 4.84 -7.27
C THR A 258 1.51 4.95 -8.78
N SER A 259 2.05 3.96 -9.50
CA SER A 259 1.92 3.81 -10.94
C SER A 259 1.77 2.34 -11.31
N GLN A 260 1.16 2.05 -12.44
CA GLN A 260 1.00 0.68 -12.94
C GLN A 260 2.27 0.13 -13.62
N SER A 261 3.34 0.92 -13.66
CA SER A 261 4.58 0.50 -14.31
C SER A 261 5.33 -0.53 -13.48
N THR A 262 5.67 -1.66 -14.09
CA THR A 262 6.58 -2.65 -13.53
C THR A 262 8.06 -2.32 -13.77
N GLU A 263 8.36 -1.41 -14.71
CA GLU A 263 9.73 -1.05 -15.10
C GLU A 263 10.30 0.13 -14.31
N ILE A 264 9.43 1.01 -13.83
CA ILE A 264 9.78 2.19 -13.02
C ILE A 264 9.25 1.93 -11.61
N ALA A 265 9.90 2.43 -10.58
CA ALA A 265 9.44 2.30 -9.19
C ALA A 265 7.90 2.50 -9.09
N PRO A 266 7.13 1.42 -8.88
CA PRO A 266 5.67 1.51 -8.90
C PRO A 266 5.10 2.30 -7.73
N ILE A 267 5.91 2.53 -6.69
CA ILE A 267 5.61 3.38 -5.55
C ILE A 267 6.74 4.41 -5.45
N THR A 268 6.41 5.69 -5.33
CA THR A 268 7.40 6.75 -5.12
C THR A 268 7.02 7.63 -3.94
N ARG A 269 8.01 8.15 -3.26
CA ARG A 269 7.88 9.19 -2.22
C ARG A 269 8.63 10.41 -2.70
N LEU A 270 7.89 11.43 -3.12
CA LEU A 270 8.44 12.63 -3.74
C LEU A 270 8.69 13.71 -2.68
N ASN A 271 9.85 14.33 -2.73
CA ASN A 271 10.10 15.57 -1.98
C ASN A 271 9.49 16.77 -2.72
N GLY A 272 9.58 17.97 -2.12
CA GLY A 272 9.06 19.20 -2.71
C GLY A 272 9.67 19.60 -4.07
N GLN A 273 10.75 18.92 -4.50
CA GLN A 273 11.38 19.09 -5.82
C GLN A 273 10.96 18.00 -6.82
N GLY A 274 10.06 17.09 -6.42
CA GLY A 274 9.62 15.98 -7.25
C GLY A 274 10.63 14.83 -7.39
N SER A 275 11.65 14.78 -6.53
CA SER A 275 12.62 13.68 -6.52
C SER A 275 12.14 12.54 -5.63
N ASN A 276 12.18 11.30 -6.14
CA ASN A 276 11.87 10.12 -5.34
C ASN A 276 12.96 9.88 -4.30
N VAL A 277 12.58 9.81 -3.02
CA VAL A 277 13.49 9.60 -1.89
C VAL A 277 13.52 8.16 -1.38
N ILE A 278 12.64 7.27 -1.87
CA ILE A 278 12.71 5.84 -1.56
C ILE A 278 13.90 5.25 -2.30
N LYS A 279 14.80 4.63 -1.55
CA LYS A 279 15.91 3.86 -2.12
C LYS A 279 15.50 2.40 -2.18
N PHE A 280 15.06 1.95 -3.36
CA PHE A 280 14.78 0.54 -3.56
C PHE A 280 16.08 -0.27 -3.53
N THR A 281 16.14 -1.23 -2.63
CA THR A 281 17.18 -2.26 -2.60
C THR A 281 16.58 -3.59 -3.04
N TYR A 282 17.40 -4.59 -3.26
CA TYR A 282 16.89 -5.94 -3.56
C TYR A 282 16.05 -6.52 -2.39
N GLN A 283 16.28 -6.04 -1.17
CA GLN A 283 15.51 -6.40 0.04
C GLN A 283 14.15 -5.67 0.14
N SER A 284 13.85 -4.78 -0.77
CA SER A 284 12.62 -3.98 -0.78
C SER A 284 11.91 -4.13 -2.12
N PRO A 285 11.36 -5.32 -2.43
CA PRO A 285 10.61 -5.49 -3.66
C PRO A 285 9.34 -4.65 -3.62
N SER A 286 9.10 -3.87 -4.67
CA SER A 286 7.82 -3.21 -4.84
C SER A 286 6.81 -4.22 -5.35
N GLY A 287 5.97 -4.74 -4.46
CA GLY A 287 4.95 -5.73 -4.78
C GLY A 287 5.49 -7.17 -4.91
N ASP A 288 4.69 -8.05 -5.43
CA ASP A 288 4.93 -9.49 -5.55
C ASP A 288 5.82 -9.85 -6.74
N LYS A 289 7.04 -9.38 -6.79
CA LYS A 289 7.97 -9.65 -7.89
C LYS A 289 8.31 -11.12 -8.11
N PHE A 290 8.20 -11.92 -7.06
CA PHE A 290 8.59 -13.33 -7.06
C PHE A 290 7.39 -14.28 -7.01
N TYR A 291 6.19 -13.75 -6.81
CA TYR A 291 5.00 -14.57 -6.75
C TYR A 291 4.59 -15.05 -8.14
N VAL A 292 4.30 -16.34 -8.24
CA VAL A 292 3.73 -16.96 -9.43
C VAL A 292 2.39 -17.60 -9.05
N ASP A 293 1.44 -17.59 -9.95
CA ASP A 293 0.17 -18.30 -9.78
C ASP A 293 0.36 -19.83 -9.93
N ASP A 294 -0.70 -20.61 -9.70
CA ASP A 294 -0.68 -22.06 -9.82
C ASP A 294 -0.31 -22.57 -11.23
N ASN A 295 -0.40 -21.70 -12.25
CA ASN A 295 -0.01 -21.96 -13.63
C ASN A 295 1.41 -21.49 -13.96
N ASN A 296 2.18 -21.09 -12.95
CA ASN A 296 3.55 -20.56 -13.08
C ASN A 296 3.67 -19.23 -13.83
N ASN A 297 2.58 -18.44 -13.89
CA ASN A 297 2.62 -17.09 -14.43
C ASN A 297 3.04 -16.11 -13.33
N LYS A 298 3.91 -15.15 -13.68
CA LYS A 298 4.22 -14.04 -12.76
C LYS A 298 2.98 -13.20 -12.50
N MET A 299 2.64 -13.04 -11.23
CA MET A 299 1.59 -12.12 -10.83
C MET A 299 2.13 -10.69 -10.89
N ASN A 300 1.49 -9.87 -11.72
CA ASN A 300 1.82 -8.45 -11.81
C ASN A 300 0.98 -7.69 -10.79
N CYS A 301 1.64 -6.92 -9.93
CA CYS A 301 0.97 -5.98 -9.03
C CYS A 301 0.46 -4.77 -9.83
N SER A 302 -0.72 -4.29 -9.47
CA SER A 302 -1.29 -3.04 -9.97
C SER A 302 -1.69 -2.18 -8.77
N PHE A 303 -0.78 -1.32 -8.33
CA PHE A 303 -1.06 -0.47 -7.17
C PHE A 303 -2.10 0.60 -7.51
N SER A 304 -3.22 0.57 -6.79
CA SER A 304 -4.33 1.52 -6.93
C SER A 304 -4.28 2.65 -5.92
N ASP A 305 -3.65 2.41 -4.76
CA ASP A 305 -3.60 3.40 -3.69
C ASP A 305 -2.35 3.25 -2.81
N VAL A 306 -2.02 4.33 -2.10
CA VAL A 306 -0.93 4.40 -1.13
C VAL A 306 -1.29 5.36 -0.01
N ILE A 307 -1.12 4.94 1.24
CA ILE A 307 -1.33 5.78 2.41
C ILE A 307 -0.09 5.81 3.29
N SER A 308 0.18 6.96 3.91
CA SER A 308 1.27 7.11 4.86
C SER A 308 0.83 6.71 6.26
N ARG A 309 1.77 6.19 7.04
CA ARG A 309 1.61 5.91 8.47
C ARG A 309 2.26 7.01 9.30
N ASN A 310 1.80 7.19 10.54
CA ASN A 310 2.33 8.20 11.46
C ASN A 310 3.81 7.97 11.85
N ASP A 311 4.33 6.75 11.67
CA ASP A 311 5.73 6.39 11.90
C ASP A 311 6.65 6.66 10.68
N GLY A 312 6.08 7.21 9.60
CA GLY A 312 6.77 7.48 8.33
C GLY A 312 6.83 6.27 7.39
N GLY A 313 6.34 5.10 7.81
CA GLY A 313 6.07 3.98 6.91
C GLY A 313 4.86 4.24 6.03
N TYR A 314 4.53 3.27 5.17
CA TYR A 314 3.39 3.40 4.27
C TYR A 314 2.79 2.04 3.93
N PHE A 315 1.53 2.07 3.52
CA PHE A 315 0.85 0.93 2.91
C PHE A 315 0.65 1.20 1.43
N ALA A 316 0.69 0.14 0.62
CA ALA A 316 0.36 0.18 -0.80
C ALA A 316 -0.66 -0.91 -1.12
N LEU A 317 -1.74 -0.54 -1.81
CA LEU A 317 -2.85 -1.40 -2.17
C LEU A 317 -2.67 -1.92 -3.60
N ASP A 318 -2.57 -3.24 -3.74
CA ASP A 318 -2.55 -3.92 -5.04
C ASP A 318 -3.97 -4.34 -5.42
N SER A 319 -4.57 -3.62 -6.35
CA SER A 319 -5.93 -3.91 -6.83
C SER A 319 -6.02 -5.17 -7.69
N ALA A 320 -4.94 -5.60 -8.32
CA ALA A 320 -4.95 -6.78 -9.18
C ALA A 320 -5.08 -8.08 -8.36
N ASN A 321 -4.45 -8.11 -7.18
CA ASN A 321 -4.39 -9.31 -6.34
C ASN A 321 -5.08 -9.13 -4.99
N GLY A 322 -5.69 -7.98 -4.72
CA GLY A 322 -6.37 -7.67 -3.47
C GLY A 322 -5.44 -7.66 -2.25
N ARG A 323 -4.16 -7.29 -2.43
CA ARG A 323 -3.14 -7.37 -1.38
C ARG A 323 -2.73 -6.00 -0.87
N ILE A 324 -2.39 -5.95 0.41
CA ILE A 324 -1.91 -4.75 1.07
C ILE A 324 -0.47 -5.01 1.53
N PHE A 325 0.45 -4.19 1.04
CA PHE A 325 1.86 -4.24 1.36
C PHE A 325 2.18 -3.17 2.39
N SER A 326 2.85 -3.54 3.48
CA SER A 326 3.35 -2.59 4.48
C SER A 326 4.86 -2.41 4.34
N TYR A 327 5.29 -1.17 4.29
CA TYR A 327 6.70 -0.80 4.21
C TYR A 327 7.07 0.15 5.35
N ASP A 328 8.33 0.10 5.79
CA ASP A 328 8.90 1.12 6.65
C ASP A 328 9.21 2.40 5.86
N LYS A 329 9.68 3.44 6.55
CA LYS A 329 10.02 4.73 5.90
C LYS A 329 11.19 4.64 4.90
N SER A 330 11.99 3.58 4.97
CA SER A 330 13.12 3.32 4.06
C SER A 330 12.69 2.48 2.85
N GLY A 331 11.45 1.97 2.83
CA GLY A 331 10.93 1.11 1.80
C GLY A 331 11.17 -0.38 2.04
N ILE A 332 11.58 -0.78 3.25
CA ILE A 332 11.71 -2.20 3.61
C ILE A 332 10.32 -2.79 3.81
N LEU A 333 10.03 -3.89 3.13
CA LEU A 333 8.78 -4.61 3.27
C LEU A 333 8.69 -5.24 4.68
N LEU A 334 7.59 -4.97 5.37
CA LEU A 334 7.34 -5.47 6.72
C LEU A 334 6.42 -6.71 6.71
N TYR A 335 5.30 -6.64 6.02
CA TYR A 335 4.35 -7.74 5.87
C TYR A 335 3.38 -7.48 4.72
N ILE A 336 2.71 -8.54 4.28
CA ILE A 336 1.69 -8.53 3.23
C ILE A 336 0.46 -9.25 3.78
N PHE A 337 -0.74 -8.72 3.52
CA PHE A 337 -2.02 -9.33 3.88
C PHE A 337 -3.10 -8.99 2.87
N GLY A 338 -4.27 -9.63 3.00
CA GLY A 338 -5.35 -9.52 2.02
C GLY A 338 -5.20 -10.50 0.85
N SER A 339 -6.25 -10.68 0.08
CA SER A 339 -6.27 -11.55 -1.11
C SER A 339 -7.35 -11.12 -2.09
N SER A 340 -7.36 -11.69 -3.30
CA SER A 340 -8.48 -11.55 -4.19
C SER A 340 -9.61 -12.52 -3.84
N GLY A 341 -10.88 -12.09 -3.96
CA GLY A 341 -12.05 -12.90 -3.68
C GLY A 341 -13.22 -12.13 -3.08
N THR A 342 -14.19 -12.88 -2.52
CA THR A 342 -15.43 -12.34 -1.94
C THR A 342 -15.52 -12.47 -0.43
N ASN A 343 -14.60 -13.20 0.17
CA ASN A 343 -14.61 -13.40 1.62
C ASN A 343 -14.19 -12.12 2.33
N LEU A 344 -14.54 -11.99 3.60
CA LEU A 344 -14.09 -10.87 4.43
C LEU A 344 -12.56 -10.80 4.43
N GLY A 345 -12.00 -9.64 4.11
CA GLY A 345 -10.55 -9.45 3.94
C GLY A 345 -10.01 -9.78 2.55
N SER A 346 -10.89 -10.13 1.61
CA SER A 346 -10.57 -10.34 0.20
C SER A 346 -11.31 -9.32 -0.66
N PHE A 347 -10.78 -9.01 -1.85
CA PHE A 347 -11.31 -7.97 -2.73
C PHE A 347 -11.34 -8.42 -4.18
N TYR A 348 -12.36 -7.96 -4.91
CA TYR A 348 -12.43 -8.11 -6.36
C TYR A 348 -11.72 -6.98 -7.10
N SER A 349 -11.92 -5.75 -6.60
CA SER A 349 -11.37 -4.54 -7.20
C SER A 349 -11.15 -3.49 -6.11
N ALA A 350 -10.16 -3.74 -5.26
CA ALA A 350 -9.79 -2.78 -4.23
C ALA A 350 -9.38 -1.45 -4.87
N SER A 351 -10.06 -0.37 -4.52
CA SER A 351 -9.90 0.95 -5.16
C SER A 351 -9.12 1.93 -4.32
N SER A 352 -9.37 1.95 -3.03
CA SER A 352 -8.74 2.88 -2.09
C SER A 352 -8.66 2.27 -0.70
N MET A 353 -7.73 2.74 0.10
CA MET A 353 -7.60 2.40 1.51
C MET A 353 -7.29 3.64 2.33
N GLU A 354 -7.63 3.61 3.63
CA GLU A 354 -7.34 4.71 4.54
C GLU A 354 -6.94 4.18 5.91
N TYR A 355 -6.02 4.89 6.57
CA TYR A 355 -5.59 4.60 7.92
C TYR A 355 -6.46 5.36 8.91
N PHE A 356 -7.32 4.63 9.60
CA PHE A 356 -8.36 5.16 10.45
C PHE A 356 -8.13 4.75 11.91
N ASP A 357 -7.54 5.65 12.69
CA ASP A 357 -6.98 5.36 14.01
C ASP A 357 -5.91 4.24 13.95
N SER A 358 -6.13 3.08 14.55
CA SER A 358 -5.25 1.91 14.45
C SER A 358 -5.74 0.87 13.43
N LYS A 359 -6.82 1.19 12.71
CA LYS A 359 -7.47 0.32 11.73
C LYS A 359 -7.12 0.74 10.32
N ILE A 360 -7.28 -0.16 9.37
CA ILE A 360 -7.25 0.13 7.96
C ILE A 360 -8.64 -0.14 7.40
N ILE A 361 -9.19 0.82 6.66
CA ILE A 361 -10.42 0.63 5.90
C ILE A 361 -10.03 0.52 4.44
N VAL A 362 -10.59 -0.47 3.75
CA VAL A 362 -10.38 -0.70 2.32
C VAL A 362 -11.71 -0.69 1.61
N ALA A 363 -11.79 0.08 0.54
CA ALA A 363 -12.95 0.13 -0.34
C ALA A 363 -12.78 -0.83 -1.52
N ASP A 364 -13.81 -1.61 -1.79
CA ASP A 364 -13.91 -2.42 -3.00
C ASP A 364 -14.93 -1.81 -3.96
N ARG A 365 -14.44 -1.41 -5.11
CA ARG A 365 -15.24 -0.77 -6.17
C ARG A 365 -16.34 -1.66 -6.70
N SER A 366 -16.03 -2.95 -6.92
CA SER A 366 -16.93 -3.89 -7.57
C SER A 366 -18.05 -4.35 -6.67
N THR A 367 -17.77 -4.56 -5.40
CA THR A 367 -18.76 -5.04 -4.40
C THR A 367 -19.48 -3.89 -3.71
N GLY A 368 -18.95 -2.67 -3.78
CA GLY A 368 -19.46 -1.52 -3.04
C GLY A 368 -19.36 -1.71 -1.53
N GLN A 369 -18.30 -2.38 -1.07
CA GLN A 369 -18.06 -2.65 0.35
C GLN A 369 -16.88 -1.89 0.90
N LEU A 370 -16.97 -1.55 2.18
CA LEU A 370 -15.87 -1.08 3.02
C LEU A 370 -15.49 -2.19 3.99
N THR A 371 -14.27 -2.69 3.91
CA THR A 371 -13.76 -3.70 4.84
C THR A 371 -12.83 -3.07 5.86
N THR A 372 -13.09 -3.33 7.14
CA THR A 372 -12.28 -2.84 8.26
C THR A 372 -11.31 -3.92 8.72
N PHE A 373 -10.05 -3.56 8.84
CA PHE A 373 -8.98 -4.37 9.39
C PHE A 373 -8.51 -3.82 10.72
N ALA A 374 -8.45 -4.66 11.75
CA ALA A 374 -7.90 -4.33 13.06
C ALA A 374 -6.45 -4.80 13.18
N LEU A 375 -5.62 -3.99 13.83
CA LEU A 375 -4.23 -4.31 14.10
C LEU A 375 -4.12 -5.44 15.12
N THR A 376 -3.32 -6.46 14.81
CA THR A 376 -3.02 -7.60 15.70
C THR A 376 -1.83 -7.31 16.63
N GLU A 377 -1.60 -8.20 17.61
CA GLU A 377 -0.42 -8.13 18.47
C GLU A 377 0.89 -8.21 17.67
N PHE A 378 0.98 -9.13 16.71
CA PHE A 378 2.15 -9.25 15.82
C PHE A 378 2.35 -7.97 15.00
N GLY A 379 1.31 -7.44 14.36
CA GLY A 379 1.38 -6.20 13.60
C GLY A 379 1.82 -5.00 14.47
N ALA A 380 1.29 -4.91 15.70
CA ALA A 380 1.67 -3.87 16.64
C ALA A 380 3.14 -3.96 17.04
N ALA A 381 3.65 -5.18 17.32
CA ALA A 381 5.05 -5.41 17.66
C ALA A 381 5.99 -5.02 16.50
N VAL A 382 5.69 -5.45 15.26
CA VAL A 382 6.47 -5.10 14.06
C VAL A 382 6.49 -3.59 13.83
N ASN A 383 5.32 -2.93 13.90
CA ASN A 383 5.21 -1.48 13.71
C ASN A 383 6.00 -0.70 14.77
N LYS A 384 5.92 -1.13 16.05
CA LYS A 384 6.68 -0.54 17.15
C LYS A 384 8.19 -0.69 16.93
N ALA A 385 8.66 -1.90 16.60
CA ALA A 385 10.06 -2.18 16.37
C ALA A 385 10.61 -1.36 15.18
N SER A 386 9.86 -1.28 14.08
CA SER A 386 10.19 -0.47 12.91
C SER A 386 10.29 1.03 13.25
N LEU A 387 9.34 1.56 14.02
CA LEU A 387 9.34 2.96 14.46
C LEU A 387 10.57 3.27 15.32
N LEU A 388 10.85 2.47 16.36
CA LEU A 388 12.00 2.66 17.25
C LEU A 388 13.32 2.58 16.48
N ASN A 389 13.44 1.61 15.58
CA ASN A 389 14.60 1.47 14.71
C ASN A 389 14.80 2.69 13.80
N SER A 390 13.71 3.23 13.26
CA SER A 390 13.77 4.42 12.40
C SER A 390 14.20 5.69 13.12
N LYS A 391 14.02 5.74 14.42
CA LYS A 391 14.45 6.85 15.31
C LYS A 391 15.86 6.62 15.87
N GLY A 392 16.44 5.44 15.67
CA GLY A 392 17.74 5.06 16.25
C GLY A 392 17.68 4.88 17.78
N GLU A 393 16.52 4.51 18.32
CA GLU A 393 16.34 4.31 19.75
C GLU A 393 16.97 2.99 20.23
N ASN A 394 17.64 3.00 21.38
CA ASN A 394 18.28 1.80 21.95
C ASN A 394 17.29 0.66 22.23
N SER A 395 16.05 0.99 22.52
CA SER A 395 14.93 0.03 22.72
C SER A 395 14.49 -0.70 21.45
N ALA A 396 15.01 -0.32 20.27
CA ALA A 396 14.71 -0.98 19.02
C ALA A 396 15.14 -2.46 19.03
N LYS A 397 16.28 -2.78 19.67
CA LYS A 397 16.78 -4.15 19.77
C LYS A 397 15.78 -5.06 20.49
N GLU A 398 15.37 -4.66 21.68
CA GLU A 398 14.38 -5.39 22.50
C GLU A 398 13.04 -5.55 21.74
N ALA A 399 12.59 -4.49 21.07
CA ALA A 399 11.35 -4.53 20.30
C ALA A 399 11.41 -5.54 19.13
N TRP A 400 12.54 -5.67 18.43
CA TRP A 400 12.72 -6.70 17.41
C TRP A 400 12.83 -8.12 18.00
N GLU A 401 13.42 -8.27 19.19
CA GLU A 401 13.44 -9.53 19.92
C GLU A 401 12.03 -9.95 20.35
N ASP A 402 11.17 -9.01 20.73
CA ASP A 402 9.76 -9.26 21.01
C ASP A 402 9.01 -9.75 19.76
N VAL A 403 9.30 -9.22 18.59
CA VAL A 403 8.75 -9.73 17.32
C VAL A 403 9.14 -11.19 17.10
N LEU A 404 10.39 -11.56 17.38
CA LEU A 404 10.85 -12.96 17.22
C LEU A 404 10.20 -13.92 18.22
N LYS A 405 9.72 -13.44 19.38
CA LYS A 405 8.91 -14.26 20.32
C LYS A 405 7.54 -14.60 19.73
N LEU A 406 6.96 -13.70 18.94
CA LEU A 406 5.69 -13.91 18.25
C LEU A 406 5.83 -14.68 16.94
N CYS A 407 6.96 -14.52 16.25
CA CYS A 407 7.24 -15.18 14.97
C CYS A 407 8.74 -15.44 14.84
N SER A 408 9.17 -16.64 15.28
CA SER A 408 10.59 -17.01 15.36
C SER A 408 11.30 -17.13 13.99
N ASN A 409 10.54 -17.26 12.89
CA ASN A 409 11.07 -17.33 11.53
C ASN A 409 10.94 -16.00 10.75
N TYR A 410 10.75 -14.89 11.45
CA TYR A 410 10.63 -13.57 10.84
C TYR A 410 12.01 -12.99 10.53
N GLU A 411 12.55 -13.32 9.35
CA GLU A 411 13.91 -12.95 8.92
C GLU A 411 14.18 -11.44 8.92
N THR A 412 13.16 -10.62 8.66
CA THR A 412 13.28 -9.15 8.72
C THR A 412 13.77 -8.69 10.10
N ALA A 413 13.27 -9.29 11.19
CA ALA A 413 13.74 -8.97 12.53
C ALA A 413 15.20 -9.34 12.74
N GLU A 414 15.63 -10.51 12.28
CA GLU A 414 17.04 -10.95 12.37
C GLU A 414 17.97 -10.02 11.58
N ILE A 415 17.55 -9.58 10.38
CA ILE A 415 18.31 -8.61 9.59
C ILE A 415 18.41 -7.24 10.30
N GLN A 416 17.33 -6.76 10.90
CA GLN A 416 17.37 -5.49 11.63
C GLN A 416 18.20 -5.59 12.90
N LEU A 417 18.10 -6.69 13.64
CA LEU A 417 18.92 -6.97 14.81
C LEU A 417 20.39 -7.06 14.46
N SER A 418 20.75 -7.73 13.35
CA SER A 418 22.14 -7.79 12.90
C SER A 418 22.70 -6.41 12.56
N LYS A 419 21.92 -5.54 11.93
CA LYS A 419 22.33 -4.14 11.68
C LYS A 419 22.55 -3.36 12.99
N ILE A 420 21.68 -3.56 13.98
CA ILE A 420 21.85 -2.94 15.31
C ILE A 420 23.11 -3.48 15.99
N ASP A 421 23.35 -4.80 15.94
CA ASP A 421 24.54 -5.41 16.52
C ASP A 421 25.82 -4.89 15.84
N ILE A 422 25.85 -4.75 14.52
CA ILE A 422 26.97 -4.14 13.77
C ILE A 422 27.23 -2.71 14.25
N ASN A 423 26.19 -1.89 14.36
CA ASN A 423 26.31 -0.49 14.78
C ASN A 423 26.84 -0.37 16.22
N ASN A 424 26.56 -1.36 17.07
CA ASN A 424 27.05 -1.45 18.45
C ASN A 424 28.44 -2.11 18.56
N GLY A 425 29.03 -2.57 17.45
CA GLY A 425 30.33 -3.25 17.42
C GLY A 425 30.28 -4.73 17.82
N ASP A 426 29.09 -5.30 18.00
CA ASP A 426 28.90 -6.75 18.30
C ASP A 426 28.84 -7.56 17.00
N TYR A 427 29.95 -7.62 16.30
CA TYR A 427 30.06 -8.31 15.01
C TYR A 427 29.79 -9.82 15.13
N ARG A 428 30.10 -10.43 16.29
CA ARG A 428 29.87 -11.87 16.50
C ARG A 428 28.37 -12.19 16.52
N SER A 429 27.59 -11.45 17.28
CA SER A 429 26.12 -11.61 17.32
C SER A 429 25.50 -11.37 15.96
N ALA A 430 25.94 -10.32 15.26
CA ALA A 430 25.47 -10.02 13.90
C ALA A 430 25.75 -11.18 12.93
N MET A 431 26.97 -11.73 12.93
CA MET A 431 27.35 -12.86 12.11
C MET A 431 26.47 -14.10 12.40
N ASN A 432 26.28 -14.43 13.68
CA ASN A 432 25.46 -15.58 14.06
C ASN A 432 24.01 -15.46 13.57
N ARG A 433 23.43 -14.27 13.62
CA ARG A 433 22.07 -14.00 13.12
C ARG A 433 21.98 -14.14 11.60
N LEU A 434 22.92 -13.54 10.87
CA LEU A 434 22.96 -13.61 9.40
C LEU A 434 23.24 -15.04 8.90
N GLU A 435 24.10 -15.78 9.60
CA GLU A 435 24.36 -17.19 9.31
C GLU A 435 23.12 -18.05 9.51
N ALA A 436 22.36 -17.82 10.60
CA ALA A 436 21.15 -18.57 10.91
C ALA A 436 20.07 -18.45 9.82
N ILE A 437 19.94 -17.28 9.19
CA ILE A 437 19.02 -17.06 8.05
C ILE A 437 19.66 -17.37 6.70
N GLY A 438 20.98 -17.67 6.65
CA GLY A 438 21.72 -17.97 5.42
C GLY A 438 21.99 -16.74 4.53
N GLU A 439 21.95 -15.51 5.08
CA GLU A 439 22.21 -14.26 4.36
C GLU A 439 23.72 -14.02 4.23
N LYS A 440 24.29 -14.52 3.11
CA LYS A 440 25.74 -14.43 2.87
C LYS A 440 26.22 -13.05 2.42
N ASN A 441 25.38 -12.22 1.82
CA ASN A 441 25.79 -10.93 1.28
C ASN A 441 26.05 -9.89 2.37
N ASN A 442 25.23 -9.90 3.45
CA ASN A 442 25.45 -9.05 4.60
C ASN A 442 26.48 -9.62 5.59
N TYR A 443 26.82 -10.89 5.43
CA TYR A 443 27.80 -11.59 6.24
C TYR A 443 29.24 -11.26 5.84
N ALA A 444 29.48 -10.90 4.59
CA ALA A 444 30.81 -10.64 4.03
C ALA A 444 31.25 -9.14 4.07
N THR A 445 30.38 -8.26 4.55
CA THR A 445 30.65 -6.82 4.71
C THR A 445 30.87 -6.47 6.18
#